data_74e2df4eb2ea18ea516d984f746b420c
#
_entry.id   74e2df4eb2ea18ea516d984f746b420c
#
_cell.length_a   1.000
_cell.length_b   1.000
_cell.length_c   1.000
_cell.angle_alpha   90.00
_cell.angle_beta   90.00
_cell.angle_gamma   90.00
#
_symmetry.space_group_name_H-M   'P 1'
#
loop_
_entity.id
_entity.type
_entity.pdbx_description
1 polymer ?
#
loop_
_entity_poly.entity_id
_entity_poly.type
_entity_poly.pdbx_seq_one_letter_code
_entity_poly.pdbx_strand_id
1 'polypeptide(L)'
;MKRMNTSMGKLLMLAFFSTLSIFSVYSENIRGRTSAILQIDGSAVSFKPEELIVIANTDEFSTFQEGIEIQIEIPSLLRSFRNSFALMMYKDITPDPNENQNEYSGTRIHMELIPARERTFVRIPLSETHEITGDALSSVLPIPVDAEQFPLLATVWPIMKGIPDAAFSEEFIITVVPIWKNEGSLTVNITNLSENSEETIEVTLDREAIELNKAIRLSAGIHKLRVESTQAPAIEQTIAVEPGEELTLDLALDYRPPELTIHIPRDTIIRLDGELIETDDIVKVIETEPGDHSISYTFGELEVSRSFTVQPGSRLNISLLIDVEIAESSDSGGKKYGKDGG
;
A
#
# COMPACT_ATOMS: atom_id res chain seq x y z
N MET A 1 64.48 -20.31 -57.56
CA MET A 1 63.63 -21.51 -57.51
C MET A 1 63.05 -21.63 -56.06
N LYS A 2 61.83 -21.16 -55.86
CA LYS A 2 61.00 -21.51 -54.65
C LYS A 2 59.58 -21.11 -54.96
N ARG A 3 58.71 -22.09 -54.99
CA ARG A 3 57.27 -21.95 -55.29
C ARG A 3 56.52 -21.29 -54.14
N MET A 4 55.77 -20.28 -54.44
CA MET A 4 54.77 -19.70 -53.60
C MET A 4 53.44 -20.45 -53.70
N ASN A 5 52.97 -21.08 -52.66
CA ASN A 5 51.66 -21.68 -52.55
C ASN A 5 50.67 -20.64 -52.06
N THR A 6 49.75 -20.23 -52.90
CA THR A 6 48.59 -19.41 -52.55
C THR A 6 47.44 -20.31 -52.08
N SER A 7 47.17 -20.32 -50.76
CA SER A 7 45.99 -20.91 -50.19
C SER A 7 44.84 -19.92 -50.32
N MET A 8 43.87 -20.25 -51.16
CA MET A 8 42.63 -19.49 -51.33
C MET A 8 41.60 -19.94 -50.30
N GLY A 9 41.49 -19.15 -49.21
CA GLY A 9 40.48 -19.35 -48.19
C GLY A 9 39.10 -19.03 -48.71
N LYS A 10 38.23 -20.04 -48.77
CA LYS A 10 36.81 -19.88 -49.11
C LYS A 10 36.12 -19.22 -47.93
N LEU A 11 35.74 -17.97 -48.06
CA LEU A 11 34.88 -17.25 -47.14
C LEU A 11 33.44 -17.74 -47.32
N LEU A 12 32.96 -18.59 -46.42
CA LEU A 12 31.58 -19.06 -46.38
C LEU A 12 30.73 -17.96 -45.73
N MET A 13 30.05 -17.15 -46.53
CA MET A 13 29.10 -16.13 -46.10
C MET A 13 27.80 -16.83 -45.71
N LEU A 14 27.59 -17.10 -44.39
CA LEU A 14 26.34 -17.60 -43.88
C LEU A 14 25.34 -16.43 -43.84
N ALA A 15 24.47 -16.37 -44.85
CA ALA A 15 23.33 -15.46 -44.84
C ALA A 15 22.31 -15.96 -43.82
N PHE A 16 22.24 -15.34 -42.62
CA PHE A 16 21.18 -15.52 -41.66
C PHE A 16 19.92 -14.84 -42.24
N PHE A 17 19.07 -15.62 -42.85
CA PHE A 17 17.69 -15.20 -43.13
C PHE A 17 16.93 -15.19 -41.83
N SER A 18 16.91 -14.03 -41.19
CA SER A 18 15.90 -13.77 -40.14
C SER A 18 14.55 -13.65 -40.86
N THR A 19 13.77 -14.71 -40.81
CA THR A 19 12.35 -14.64 -41.17
C THR A 19 11.66 -13.80 -40.14
N LEU A 20 11.57 -12.50 -40.41
CA LEU A 20 10.65 -11.62 -39.68
C LEU A 20 9.25 -12.12 -40.03
N SER A 21 8.65 -12.92 -39.15
CA SER A 21 7.24 -13.27 -39.23
C SER A 21 6.45 -11.98 -39.00
N ILE A 22 6.12 -11.29 -40.09
CA ILE A 22 5.14 -10.20 -40.07
C ILE A 22 3.82 -10.89 -39.77
N PHE A 23 3.42 -10.89 -38.48
CA PHE A 23 2.03 -11.18 -38.13
C PHE A 23 1.19 -10.09 -38.74
N SER A 24 0.58 -10.39 -39.90
CA SER A 24 -0.44 -9.54 -40.48
C SER A 24 -1.62 -9.54 -39.51
N VAL A 25 -1.79 -8.44 -38.79
CA VAL A 25 -2.97 -8.20 -37.99
C VAL A 25 -4.11 -8.00 -38.96
N TYR A 26 -4.93 -9.02 -39.16
CA TYR A 26 -6.12 -8.93 -39.98
C TYR A 26 -7.27 -8.46 -39.10
N SER A 27 -7.89 -7.35 -39.51
CA SER A 27 -9.19 -6.96 -38.97
C SER A 27 -10.26 -7.94 -39.43
N GLU A 28 -11.03 -8.45 -38.52
CA GLU A 28 -12.14 -9.37 -38.77
C GLU A 28 -13.48 -8.62 -38.76
N ASN A 29 -14.43 -9.06 -39.57
CA ASN A 29 -15.80 -8.56 -39.53
C ASN A 29 -16.56 -9.35 -38.45
N ILE A 30 -17.05 -8.65 -37.44
CA ILE A 30 -17.75 -9.18 -36.28
C ILE A 30 -19.21 -8.82 -36.40
N ARG A 31 -20.09 -9.84 -36.34
CA ARG A 31 -21.54 -9.64 -36.45
C ARG A 31 -22.19 -10.20 -35.20
N GLY A 32 -23.13 -9.47 -34.64
CA GLY A 32 -23.90 -9.86 -33.49
C GLY A 32 -24.56 -8.66 -32.84
N ARG A 33 -25.61 -8.93 -32.05
CA ARG A 33 -26.28 -7.88 -31.29
C ARG A 33 -25.47 -7.58 -30.04
N THR A 34 -25.17 -6.31 -29.79
CA THR A 34 -24.62 -5.86 -28.51
C THR A 34 -25.69 -6.00 -27.44
N SER A 35 -25.47 -6.90 -26.47
CA SER A 35 -26.41 -7.18 -25.38
C SER A 35 -26.14 -6.37 -24.13
N ALA A 36 -24.87 -6.03 -23.86
CA ALA A 36 -24.48 -5.22 -22.71
C ALA A 36 -23.14 -4.51 -22.91
N ILE A 37 -22.98 -3.44 -22.14
CA ILE A 37 -21.70 -2.74 -21.92
C ILE A 37 -21.30 -2.99 -20.47
N LEU A 38 -20.19 -3.66 -20.25
CA LEU A 38 -19.70 -4.10 -18.94
C LEU A 38 -18.51 -3.24 -18.53
N GLN A 39 -18.54 -2.73 -17.31
CA GLN A 39 -17.44 -1.99 -16.70
C GLN A 39 -16.46 -2.94 -15.97
N ILE A 40 -15.24 -2.44 -15.71
CA ILE A 40 -14.19 -3.19 -14.99
C ILE A 40 -14.34 -2.91 -13.48
N ASP A 41 -15.48 -3.29 -12.92
CA ASP A 41 -15.86 -2.98 -11.53
C ASP A 41 -16.36 -4.21 -10.74
N GLY A 42 -16.31 -5.39 -11.35
CA GLY A 42 -16.84 -6.62 -10.77
C GLY A 42 -18.34 -6.82 -10.96
N SER A 43 -19.03 -5.94 -11.69
CA SER A 43 -20.42 -6.17 -12.08
C SER A 43 -20.52 -7.38 -13.02
N ALA A 44 -21.66 -8.07 -12.98
CA ALA A 44 -21.91 -9.25 -13.80
C ALA A 44 -23.08 -9.01 -14.75
N VAL A 45 -22.98 -9.52 -15.98
CA VAL A 45 -24.06 -9.51 -16.94
C VAL A 45 -24.25 -10.90 -17.53
N SER A 46 -25.51 -11.23 -17.94
CA SER A 46 -25.79 -12.45 -18.68
C SER A 46 -25.87 -12.15 -20.18
N PHE A 47 -25.43 -13.12 -20.99
CA PHE A 47 -25.50 -13.05 -22.44
C PHE A 47 -25.63 -14.44 -23.07
N LYS A 48 -26.18 -14.51 -24.27
CA LYS A 48 -26.36 -15.75 -25.02
C LYS A 48 -25.26 -15.95 -26.06
N PRO A 49 -25.06 -17.18 -26.55
CA PRO A 49 -24.23 -17.39 -27.72
C PRO A 49 -24.59 -16.43 -28.87
N GLU A 50 -23.59 -15.97 -29.61
CA GLU A 50 -23.70 -15.02 -30.73
C GLU A 50 -24.04 -13.57 -30.32
N GLU A 51 -24.29 -13.29 -29.05
CA GLU A 51 -24.38 -11.92 -28.53
C GLU A 51 -23.00 -11.34 -28.26
N LEU A 52 -22.90 -10.02 -28.34
CA LEU A 52 -21.69 -9.26 -28.12
C LEU A 52 -21.72 -8.54 -26.79
N ILE A 53 -20.65 -8.64 -26.03
CA ILE A 53 -20.43 -7.89 -24.79
C ILE A 53 -19.30 -6.90 -25.05
N VAL A 54 -19.56 -5.64 -24.77
CA VAL A 54 -18.56 -4.57 -24.80
C VAL A 54 -17.96 -4.45 -23.41
N ILE A 55 -16.65 -4.59 -23.31
CA ILE A 55 -15.90 -4.35 -22.08
C ILE A 55 -15.30 -2.95 -22.20
N ALA A 56 -15.91 -2.01 -21.48
CA ALA A 56 -15.52 -0.61 -21.50
C ALA A 56 -14.64 -0.26 -20.29
N ASN A 57 -13.73 0.67 -20.48
CA ASN A 57 -13.06 1.38 -19.41
C ASN A 57 -13.48 2.85 -19.50
N THR A 58 -14.20 3.33 -18.50
CA THR A 58 -14.66 4.73 -18.46
C THR A 58 -13.65 5.65 -17.78
N ASP A 59 -12.79 5.07 -16.95
CA ASP A 59 -11.77 5.79 -16.17
C ASP A 59 -10.37 5.44 -16.70
N GLU A 60 -9.40 6.29 -16.41
CA GLU A 60 -8.00 5.96 -16.66
C GLU A 60 -7.58 4.77 -15.77
N PHE A 61 -6.80 3.86 -16.32
CA PHE A 61 -6.25 2.76 -15.52
C PHE A 61 -5.30 3.30 -14.44
N SER A 62 -5.51 2.85 -13.22
CA SER A 62 -4.59 3.17 -12.12
C SER A 62 -3.17 2.66 -12.43
N THR A 63 -2.15 3.38 -11.97
CA THR A 63 -0.74 2.96 -12.09
C THR A 63 -0.45 1.63 -11.39
N PHE A 64 -1.34 1.24 -10.46
CA PHE A 64 -1.27 -0.04 -9.74
C PHE A 64 -2.09 -1.15 -10.39
N GLN A 65 -2.87 -0.85 -11.44
CA GLN A 65 -3.60 -1.87 -12.17
C GLN A 65 -2.68 -2.58 -13.15
N GLU A 66 -2.51 -3.89 -12.95
CA GLU A 66 -1.62 -4.72 -13.76
C GLU A 66 -2.34 -5.36 -14.94
N GLY A 67 -3.63 -5.62 -14.78
CA GLY A 67 -4.45 -6.28 -15.78
C GLY A 67 -5.92 -6.26 -15.45
N ILE A 68 -6.67 -7.07 -16.22
CA ILE A 68 -8.06 -7.41 -15.94
C ILE A 68 -8.24 -8.92 -16.00
N GLU A 69 -9.15 -9.45 -15.19
CA GLU A 69 -9.59 -10.83 -15.27
C GLU A 69 -11.05 -10.89 -15.70
N ILE A 70 -11.29 -11.60 -16.79
CA ILE A 70 -12.62 -11.91 -17.31
C ILE A 70 -13.02 -13.28 -16.80
N GLN A 71 -14.07 -13.33 -16.01
CA GLN A 71 -14.64 -14.53 -15.41
C GLN A 71 -15.88 -14.91 -16.20
N ILE A 72 -15.97 -16.15 -16.65
CA ILE A 72 -17.10 -16.65 -17.41
C ILE A 72 -17.67 -17.87 -16.72
N GLU A 73 -18.94 -17.78 -16.30
CA GLU A 73 -19.71 -18.92 -15.82
C GLU A 73 -20.41 -19.60 -16.99
N ILE A 74 -20.21 -20.92 -17.10
CA ILE A 74 -20.70 -21.74 -18.20
C ILE A 74 -21.97 -22.48 -17.76
N PRO A 75 -23.10 -22.26 -18.44
CA PRO A 75 -24.36 -22.92 -18.08
C PRO A 75 -24.26 -24.44 -18.15
N SER A 76 -24.98 -25.12 -17.29
CA SER A 76 -24.84 -26.58 -17.09
C SER A 76 -25.09 -27.40 -18.37
N LEU A 77 -26.06 -26.98 -19.18
CA LEU A 77 -26.36 -27.64 -20.45
C LEU A 77 -25.17 -27.57 -21.40
N LEU A 78 -24.51 -26.42 -21.51
CA LEU A 78 -23.39 -26.22 -22.43
C LEU A 78 -22.12 -26.99 -22.05
N ARG A 79 -21.97 -27.38 -20.79
CA ARG A 79 -20.88 -28.26 -20.36
C ARG A 79 -20.92 -29.65 -21.05
N SER A 80 -22.10 -30.07 -21.48
CA SER A 80 -22.28 -31.31 -22.27
C SER A 80 -21.81 -31.15 -23.72
N PHE A 81 -21.73 -29.93 -24.23
CA PHE A 81 -21.26 -29.60 -25.57
C PHE A 81 -19.81 -29.11 -25.58
N ARG A 82 -18.93 -29.82 -24.89
CA ARG A 82 -17.52 -29.52 -24.78
C ARG A 82 -16.92 -29.17 -26.15
N ASN A 83 -16.17 -28.06 -26.20
CA ASN A 83 -15.49 -27.57 -27.40
C ASN A 83 -16.40 -27.29 -28.61
N SER A 84 -17.71 -27.11 -28.41
CA SER A 84 -18.63 -26.74 -29.49
C SER A 84 -18.80 -25.24 -29.65
N PHE A 85 -18.37 -24.49 -28.65
CA PHE A 85 -18.36 -23.02 -28.64
C PHE A 85 -16.94 -22.53 -28.36
N ALA A 86 -16.63 -21.33 -28.82
CA ALA A 86 -15.39 -20.62 -28.53
C ALA A 86 -15.68 -19.24 -27.99
N LEU A 87 -14.99 -18.87 -26.90
CA LEU A 87 -14.86 -17.48 -26.49
C LEU A 87 -13.91 -16.77 -27.47
N MET A 88 -14.36 -15.68 -28.04
CA MET A 88 -13.57 -14.81 -28.91
C MET A 88 -13.54 -13.40 -28.33
N MET A 89 -12.38 -12.76 -28.40
CA MET A 89 -12.22 -11.40 -27.94
C MET A 89 -11.47 -10.57 -28.97
N TYR A 90 -11.85 -9.30 -29.06
CA TYR A 90 -11.37 -8.37 -30.07
C TYR A 90 -11.03 -7.02 -29.45
N LYS A 91 -10.06 -6.33 -30.04
CA LYS A 91 -9.66 -4.95 -29.77
C LYS A 91 -9.69 -4.11 -31.04
N ASP A 92 -9.41 -2.82 -30.93
CA ASP A 92 -9.39 -1.88 -32.06
C ASP A 92 -10.73 -1.89 -32.82
N ILE A 93 -11.84 -1.79 -32.09
CA ILE A 93 -13.19 -1.96 -32.61
C ILE A 93 -13.65 -0.73 -33.38
N THR A 94 -14.18 -0.94 -34.57
CA THR A 94 -14.70 0.13 -35.44
C THR A 94 -16.02 -0.34 -36.11
N PRO A 95 -17.11 0.47 -36.10
CA PRO A 95 -17.28 1.73 -35.39
C PRO A 95 -17.33 1.52 -33.86
N ASP A 96 -17.31 2.63 -33.11
CA ASP A 96 -17.43 2.58 -31.64
C ASP A 96 -18.67 1.78 -31.21
N PRO A 97 -18.51 0.80 -30.31
CA PRO A 97 -19.58 -0.09 -29.93
C PRO A 97 -20.73 0.64 -29.25
N ASN A 98 -21.96 0.34 -29.67
CA ASN A 98 -23.19 0.83 -29.06
C ASN A 98 -24.36 -0.18 -29.27
N GLU A 99 -25.44 -0.02 -28.52
CA GLU A 99 -26.58 -0.94 -28.53
C GLU A 99 -27.32 -1.05 -29.86
N ASN A 100 -27.18 -0.07 -30.76
CA ASN A 100 -27.87 -0.01 -32.05
C ASN A 100 -27.01 -0.57 -33.18
N GLN A 101 -25.77 -0.95 -32.91
CA GLN A 101 -24.83 -1.46 -33.90
C GLN A 101 -24.72 -2.97 -33.82
N ASN A 102 -24.74 -3.64 -34.98
CA ASN A 102 -24.69 -5.09 -35.09
C ASN A 102 -23.49 -5.60 -35.93
N GLU A 103 -22.74 -4.70 -36.54
CA GLU A 103 -21.59 -5.05 -37.35
C GLU A 103 -20.39 -4.18 -36.95
N TYR A 104 -19.29 -4.85 -36.66
CA TYR A 104 -18.02 -4.23 -36.24
C TYR A 104 -16.86 -4.82 -37.00
N SER A 105 -15.78 -4.09 -37.03
CA SER A 105 -14.48 -4.55 -37.50
C SER A 105 -13.51 -4.48 -36.31
N GLY A 106 -12.70 -5.50 -36.08
CA GLY A 106 -11.79 -5.53 -34.96
C GLY A 106 -10.67 -6.56 -35.11
N THR A 107 -9.66 -6.43 -34.29
CA THR A 107 -8.50 -7.34 -34.25
C THR A 107 -8.73 -8.40 -33.20
N ARG A 108 -8.75 -9.69 -33.58
CA ARG A 108 -8.90 -10.77 -32.61
C ARG A 108 -7.62 -10.93 -31.78
N ILE A 109 -7.79 -10.85 -30.44
CA ILE A 109 -6.70 -10.98 -29.47
C ILE A 109 -6.74 -12.32 -28.74
N HIS A 110 -7.91 -12.98 -28.69
CA HIS A 110 -8.08 -14.26 -27.99
C HIS A 110 -9.12 -15.14 -28.66
N MET A 111 -8.88 -16.44 -28.60
CA MET A 111 -9.83 -17.47 -28.96
C MET A 111 -9.56 -18.72 -28.14
N GLU A 112 -10.51 -19.11 -27.31
CA GLU A 112 -10.42 -20.30 -26.46
C GLU A 112 -11.70 -21.13 -26.57
N LEU A 113 -11.56 -22.45 -26.66
CA LEU A 113 -12.70 -23.38 -26.67
C LEU A 113 -13.35 -23.43 -25.31
N ILE A 114 -14.66 -23.29 -25.24
CA ILE A 114 -15.41 -23.41 -23.98
C ILE A 114 -15.26 -24.81 -23.40
N PRO A 115 -14.64 -24.94 -22.21
CA PRO A 115 -14.40 -26.23 -21.57
C PRO A 115 -15.65 -26.81 -20.90
N ALA A 116 -15.61 -28.13 -20.59
CA ALA A 116 -16.68 -28.80 -19.82
C ALA A 116 -16.51 -28.55 -18.31
N ARG A 117 -16.45 -27.31 -17.87
CA ARG A 117 -16.31 -26.89 -16.46
C ARG A 117 -17.26 -25.74 -16.15
N GLU A 118 -17.41 -25.41 -14.89
CA GLU A 118 -18.35 -24.40 -14.42
C GLU A 118 -17.90 -22.97 -14.75
N ARG A 119 -16.60 -22.72 -14.60
CA ARG A 119 -16.00 -21.40 -14.80
C ARG A 119 -14.71 -21.50 -15.60
N THR A 120 -14.45 -20.44 -16.35
CA THR A 120 -13.16 -20.21 -16.99
C THR A 120 -12.77 -18.75 -16.84
N PHE A 121 -11.46 -18.48 -16.82
CA PHE A 121 -10.92 -17.15 -16.60
C PHE A 121 -9.96 -16.80 -17.72
N VAL A 122 -10.03 -15.55 -18.18
CA VAL A 122 -9.07 -14.99 -19.12
C VAL A 122 -8.44 -13.75 -18.49
N ARG A 123 -7.13 -13.77 -18.33
CA ARG A 123 -6.35 -12.66 -17.77
C ARG A 123 -5.70 -11.87 -18.88
N ILE A 124 -5.91 -10.57 -18.90
CA ILE A 124 -5.40 -9.64 -19.90
C ILE A 124 -4.45 -8.67 -19.22
N PRO A 125 -3.14 -8.80 -19.46
CA PRO A 125 -2.19 -7.81 -18.99
C PRO A 125 -2.39 -6.44 -19.67
N LEU A 126 -2.12 -5.36 -18.94
CA LEU A 126 -2.15 -3.98 -19.46
C LEU A 126 -0.75 -3.43 -19.77
N SER A 127 0.32 -4.18 -19.47
CA SER A 127 1.70 -3.82 -19.78
C SER A 127 2.55 -5.06 -20.03
N GLU A 128 3.68 -4.90 -20.71
CA GLU A 128 4.62 -6.01 -20.94
C GLU A 128 5.37 -6.45 -19.67
N THR A 129 5.44 -5.55 -18.66
CA THR A 129 6.13 -5.81 -17.39
C THR A 129 5.16 -6.28 -16.30
N HIS A 130 4.34 -7.28 -16.61
CA HIS A 130 3.36 -7.82 -15.67
C HIS A 130 3.86 -9.10 -14.97
N GLU A 131 3.32 -9.38 -13.78
CA GLU A 131 3.56 -10.61 -13.03
C GLU A 131 2.37 -11.59 -13.10
N ILE A 132 1.37 -11.29 -13.94
CA ILE A 132 0.17 -12.10 -14.09
C ILE A 132 0.53 -13.49 -14.63
N THR A 133 0.12 -14.53 -13.91
CA THR A 133 0.33 -15.94 -14.28
C THR A 133 -0.99 -16.66 -14.49
N GLY A 134 -0.99 -17.67 -15.35
CA GLY A 134 -2.12 -18.54 -15.55
C GLY A 134 -2.12 -19.74 -14.58
N ASP A 135 -3.27 -20.40 -14.45
CA ASP A 135 -3.46 -21.64 -13.71
C ASP A 135 -4.29 -22.63 -14.51
N ALA A 136 -4.71 -23.74 -13.88
CA ALA A 136 -5.50 -24.77 -14.56
C ALA A 136 -6.90 -24.30 -15.04
N LEU A 137 -7.39 -23.18 -14.53
CA LEU A 137 -8.70 -22.62 -14.85
C LEU A 137 -8.62 -21.34 -15.67
N SER A 138 -7.44 -20.77 -15.81
CA SER A 138 -7.21 -19.47 -16.44
C SER A 138 -6.22 -19.53 -17.60
N SER A 139 -6.45 -18.71 -18.61
CA SER A 139 -5.51 -18.39 -19.68
C SER A 139 -5.04 -16.94 -19.50
N VAL A 140 -3.78 -16.66 -19.91
CA VAL A 140 -3.22 -15.30 -19.93
C VAL A 140 -2.95 -14.93 -21.35
N LEU A 141 -3.36 -13.74 -21.77
CA LEU A 141 -3.01 -13.24 -23.10
C LEU A 141 -1.50 -13.04 -23.21
N PRO A 142 -0.88 -13.54 -24.29
CA PRO A 142 0.56 -13.42 -24.47
C PRO A 142 1.04 -12.01 -24.86
N ILE A 143 0.10 -11.15 -25.28
CA ILE A 143 0.35 -9.77 -25.69
C ILE A 143 -0.57 -8.88 -24.85
N PRO A 144 -0.02 -7.88 -24.16
CA PRO A 144 -0.84 -6.94 -23.38
C PRO A 144 -1.80 -6.14 -24.28
N VAL A 145 -2.80 -5.56 -23.63
CA VAL A 145 -3.74 -4.65 -24.28
C VAL A 145 -3.58 -3.29 -23.63
N ASP A 146 -3.19 -2.30 -24.42
CA ASP A 146 -3.03 -0.93 -23.96
C ASP A 146 -4.39 -0.28 -23.69
N ALA A 147 -4.41 0.73 -22.82
CA ALA A 147 -5.63 1.47 -22.48
C ALA A 147 -6.34 2.08 -23.70
N GLU A 148 -5.57 2.55 -24.68
CA GLU A 148 -6.08 3.14 -25.93
C GLU A 148 -6.80 2.13 -26.84
N GLN A 149 -6.61 0.82 -26.57
CA GLN A 149 -7.22 -0.27 -27.35
C GLN A 149 -8.57 -0.72 -26.80
N PHE A 150 -9.04 -0.10 -25.72
CA PHE A 150 -10.41 -0.26 -25.23
C PHE A 150 -11.37 0.64 -26.00
N PRO A 151 -12.64 0.26 -26.10
CA PRO A 151 -13.28 -0.92 -25.51
C PRO A 151 -12.88 -2.23 -26.21
N LEU A 152 -12.93 -3.33 -25.42
CA LEU A 152 -12.81 -4.68 -25.97
C LEU A 152 -14.21 -5.22 -26.28
N LEU A 153 -14.27 -6.17 -27.20
CA LEU A 153 -15.50 -6.88 -27.52
C LEU A 153 -15.32 -8.37 -27.29
N ALA A 154 -16.24 -8.98 -26.55
CA ALA A 154 -16.26 -10.41 -26.27
C ALA A 154 -17.53 -11.06 -26.80
N THR A 155 -17.41 -12.31 -27.26
CA THR A 155 -18.55 -13.13 -27.68
C THR A 155 -18.26 -14.61 -27.50
N VAL A 156 -19.29 -15.42 -27.34
CA VAL A 156 -19.22 -16.86 -27.39
C VAL A 156 -19.88 -17.33 -28.69
N TRP A 157 -19.08 -17.93 -29.58
CA TRP A 157 -19.52 -18.30 -30.93
C TRP A 157 -19.55 -19.80 -31.12
N PRO A 158 -20.61 -20.38 -31.77
CA PRO A 158 -20.65 -21.79 -32.13
C PRO A 158 -19.63 -22.10 -33.23
N ILE A 159 -18.79 -23.12 -33.02
CA ILE A 159 -17.76 -23.53 -33.97
C ILE A 159 -18.01 -24.93 -34.54
N MET A 160 -19.00 -25.64 -34.03
CA MET A 160 -19.41 -26.95 -34.51
C MET A 160 -20.82 -26.92 -35.10
N LYS A 161 -21.11 -27.84 -35.99
CA LYS A 161 -22.46 -28.03 -36.55
C LYS A 161 -23.24 -29.06 -35.69
N GLY A 162 -24.57 -28.96 -35.75
CA GLY A 162 -25.46 -29.89 -35.06
C GLY A 162 -25.67 -29.61 -33.58
N ILE A 163 -25.38 -28.41 -33.14
CA ILE A 163 -25.71 -27.92 -31.79
C ILE A 163 -27.25 -27.77 -31.72
N PRO A 164 -27.93 -28.27 -30.70
CA PRO A 164 -29.37 -28.11 -30.53
C PRO A 164 -29.77 -26.66 -30.29
N ASP A 165 -30.93 -26.23 -30.77
CA ASP A 165 -31.46 -24.86 -30.58
C ASP A 165 -31.54 -24.46 -29.09
N ALA A 166 -31.80 -25.42 -28.20
CA ALA A 166 -31.83 -25.18 -26.75
C ALA A 166 -30.47 -24.61 -26.21
N ALA A 167 -29.34 -24.97 -26.81
CA ALA A 167 -28.03 -24.47 -26.40
C ALA A 167 -27.84 -22.99 -26.69
N PHE A 168 -28.52 -22.43 -27.69
CA PHE A 168 -28.47 -20.99 -28.03
C PHE A 168 -29.36 -20.13 -27.12
N SER A 169 -30.23 -20.77 -26.31
CA SER A 169 -31.07 -20.08 -25.33
C SER A 169 -30.43 -20.03 -23.95
N GLU A 170 -29.35 -20.74 -23.74
CA GLU A 170 -28.59 -20.74 -22.49
C GLU A 170 -27.82 -19.43 -22.30
N GLU A 171 -27.68 -19.01 -21.05
CA GLU A 171 -27.03 -17.76 -20.70
C GLU A 171 -25.70 -18.01 -19.98
N PHE A 172 -24.64 -17.45 -20.52
CA PHE A 172 -23.37 -17.28 -19.83
C PHE A 172 -23.47 -16.07 -18.88
N ILE A 173 -22.72 -16.08 -17.78
CA ILE A 173 -22.51 -14.91 -16.95
C ILE A 173 -21.06 -14.47 -17.13
N ILE A 174 -20.85 -13.21 -17.44
CA ILE A 174 -19.53 -12.61 -17.55
C ILE A 174 -19.35 -11.54 -16.49
N THR A 175 -18.20 -11.56 -15.83
CA THR A 175 -17.75 -10.54 -14.85
C THR A 175 -16.35 -10.11 -15.22
N VAL A 176 -16.05 -8.81 -15.09
CA VAL A 176 -14.70 -8.28 -15.32
C VAL A 176 -14.23 -7.57 -14.07
N VAL A 177 -13.08 -8.01 -13.55
CA VAL A 177 -12.45 -7.44 -12.35
C VAL A 177 -11.05 -6.95 -12.65
N PRO A 178 -10.57 -5.88 -11.99
CA PRO A 178 -9.20 -5.45 -12.11
C PRO A 178 -8.25 -6.46 -11.45
N ILE A 179 -7.05 -6.61 -12.00
CA ILE A 179 -5.92 -7.29 -11.36
C ILE A 179 -4.96 -6.20 -10.89
N TRP A 180 -4.70 -6.17 -9.59
CA TRP A 180 -3.84 -5.17 -8.97
C TRP A 180 -2.43 -5.72 -8.76
N LYS A 181 -1.43 -4.85 -8.92
CA LYS A 181 -0.08 -5.11 -8.41
C LYS A 181 -0.13 -5.28 -6.90
N ASN A 182 0.78 -6.06 -6.36
CA ASN A 182 0.91 -6.20 -4.90
C ASN A 182 1.61 -4.97 -4.29
N GLU A 183 1.18 -3.78 -4.71
CA GLU A 183 1.68 -2.48 -4.32
C GLU A 183 0.51 -1.51 -4.16
N GLY A 184 0.73 -0.46 -3.39
CA GLY A 184 -0.16 0.69 -3.27
C GLY A 184 0.65 1.95 -3.02
N SER A 185 -0.01 3.03 -2.60
CA SER A 185 0.66 4.25 -2.18
C SER A 185 0.12 4.76 -0.85
N LEU A 186 0.98 5.49 -0.14
CA LEU A 186 0.63 6.20 1.09
C LEU A 186 1.02 7.66 0.95
N THR A 187 0.10 8.55 1.29
CA THR A 187 0.35 9.97 1.53
C THR A 187 0.04 10.28 2.98
N VAL A 188 1.00 10.86 3.70
CA VAL A 188 0.80 11.29 5.10
C VAL A 188 0.75 12.80 5.14
N ASN A 189 -0.34 13.35 5.66
CA ASN A 189 -0.53 14.78 5.87
C ASN A 189 -0.65 15.07 7.37
N ILE A 190 -0.14 16.22 7.81
CA ILE A 190 -0.40 16.75 9.15
C ILE A 190 -1.29 17.97 9.01
N THR A 191 -2.50 17.90 9.59
CA THR A 191 -3.57 18.88 9.34
C THR A 191 -3.47 20.12 10.19
N ASN A 192 -2.72 20.07 11.32
CA ASN A 192 -2.63 21.15 12.31
C ASN A 192 -1.18 21.56 12.60
N LEU A 193 -0.34 21.60 11.57
CA LEU A 193 1.04 22.09 11.71
C LEU A 193 1.04 23.48 12.33
N SER A 194 1.89 23.68 13.36
CA SER A 194 2.13 24.99 13.93
C SER A 194 2.88 25.85 12.91
N GLU A 195 2.49 27.13 12.78
CA GLU A 195 3.21 28.11 11.96
C GLU A 195 4.58 28.49 12.57
N ASN A 196 4.89 27.98 13.77
CA ASN A 196 6.18 28.22 14.42
C ASN A 196 7.30 27.46 13.69
N SER A 197 8.24 28.20 13.18
CA SER A 197 9.35 27.72 12.34
C SER A 197 10.38 26.84 13.06
N GLU A 198 10.26 26.64 14.38
CA GLU A 198 11.21 25.86 15.19
C GLU A 198 10.78 24.40 15.39
N GLU A 199 9.58 24.01 14.98
CA GLU A 199 9.14 22.63 15.09
C GLU A 199 9.83 21.75 14.04
N THR A 200 10.45 20.69 14.51
CA THR A 200 10.99 19.63 13.64
C THR A 200 10.08 18.42 13.71
N ILE A 201 9.62 17.99 12.55
CA ILE A 201 8.80 16.78 12.41
C ILE A 201 9.57 15.76 11.58
N GLU A 202 9.69 14.57 12.12
CA GLU A 202 10.24 13.42 11.43
C GLU A 202 9.16 12.35 11.27
N VAL A 203 8.95 11.88 10.04
CA VAL A 203 8.01 10.82 9.73
C VAL A 203 8.77 9.61 9.22
N THR A 204 8.55 8.47 9.85
CA THR A 204 9.16 7.21 9.43
C THR A 204 8.10 6.15 9.16
N LEU A 205 8.31 5.40 8.08
CA LEU A 205 7.53 4.23 7.72
C LEU A 205 8.46 3.02 7.72
N ASP A 206 8.15 1.99 8.52
CA ASP A 206 9.01 0.81 8.71
C ASP A 206 10.47 1.16 9.05
N ARG A 207 10.70 2.27 9.76
CA ARG A 207 11.99 2.88 10.15
C ARG A 207 12.73 3.62 9.02
N GLU A 208 12.15 3.78 7.85
CA GLU A 208 12.70 4.61 6.78
C GLU A 208 12.03 5.98 6.81
N ALA A 209 12.80 7.04 6.68
CA ALA A 209 12.26 8.41 6.66
C ALA A 209 11.46 8.64 5.38
N ILE A 210 10.29 9.28 5.52
CA ILE A 210 9.41 9.63 4.41
C ILE A 210 9.08 11.12 4.43
N GLU A 211 8.74 11.66 3.25
CA GLU A 211 8.34 13.06 3.10
C GLU A 211 6.83 13.22 3.33
N LEU A 212 6.46 14.27 4.07
CA LEU A 212 5.05 14.68 4.23
C LEU A 212 4.47 15.20 2.91
N ASN A 213 3.15 15.03 2.75
CA ASN A 213 2.37 15.49 1.61
C ASN A 213 2.84 14.96 0.24
N LYS A 214 3.57 13.85 0.26
CA LYS A 214 4.08 13.20 -0.94
C LYS A 214 3.66 11.74 -0.96
N ALA A 215 3.07 11.30 -2.08
CA ALA A 215 2.73 9.90 -2.26
C ALA A 215 4.01 9.06 -2.40
N ILE A 216 4.12 8.05 -1.56
CA ILE A 216 5.20 7.04 -1.62
C ILE A 216 4.59 5.70 -2.02
N ARG A 217 5.27 4.99 -2.91
CA ARG A 217 4.89 3.63 -3.31
C ARG A 217 5.45 2.63 -2.31
N LEU A 218 4.64 1.64 -1.93
CA LEU A 218 5.02 0.57 -1.00
C LEU A 218 4.33 -0.73 -1.37
N SER A 219 4.83 -1.85 -0.87
CA SER A 219 4.17 -3.15 -1.03
C SER A 219 2.82 -3.17 -0.30
N ALA A 220 1.85 -3.91 -0.82
CA ALA A 220 0.64 -4.16 -0.06
C ALA A 220 0.95 -4.98 1.20
N GLY A 221 0.29 -4.65 2.31
CA GLY A 221 0.52 -5.29 3.59
C GLY A 221 0.38 -4.38 4.79
N ILE A 222 1.00 -4.79 5.88
CA ILE A 222 0.94 -4.07 7.16
C ILE A 222 2.25 -3.30 7.34
N HIS A 223 2.15 -2.00 7.61
CA HIS A 223 3.26 -1.08 7.79
C HIS A 223 3.17 -0.36 9.13
N LYS A 224 4.31 0.04 9.67
CA LYS A 224 4.42 0.82 10.92
C LYS A 224 4.79 2.25 10.60
N LEU A 225 3.87 3.16 10.85
CA LEU A 225 4.08 4.59 10.75
C LEU A 225 4.43 5.15 12.12
N ARG A 226 5.45 6.00 12.18
CA ARG A 226 5.82 6.78 13.35
C ARG A 226 6.03 8.23 12.94
N VAL A 227 5.41 9.13 13.68
CA VAL A 227 5.57 10.57 13.54
C VAL A 227 6.15 11.10 14.84
N GLU A 228 7.29 11.74 14.78
CA GLU A 228 7.96 12.41 15.90
C GLU A 228 7.95 13.91 15.69
N SER A 229 7.65 14.64 16.75
CA SER A 229 7.67 16.10 16.79
C SER A 229 8.43 16.55 18.01
N THR A 230 9.12 17.70 17.91
CA THR A 230 9.75 18.35 19.05
C THR A 230 8.75 19.00 20.00
N GLN A 231 7.50 19.21 19.59
CA GLN A 231 6.49 19.95 20.35
C GLN A 231 5.23 19.13 20.68
N ALA A 232 5.10 17.92 20.11
CA ALA A 232 3.96 17.03 20.36
C ALA A 232 4.42 15.61 20.69
N PRO A 233 3.63 14.81 21.45
CA PRO A 233 3.91 13.39 21.64
C PRO A 233 4.00 12.64 20.33
N ALA A 234 4.89 11.65 20.27
CA ALA A 234 5.03 10.81 19.09
C ALA A 234 3.74 10.01 18.81
N ILE A 235 3.37 9.90 17.55
CA ILE A 235 2.27 9.06 17.08
C ILE A 235 2.87 7.79 16.51
N GLU A 236 2.40 6.63 16.99
CA GLU A 236 2.71 5.33 16.41
C GLU A 236 1.41 4.68 15.95
N GLN A 237 1.36 4.30 14.69
CA GLN A 237 0.20 3.68 14.08
C GLN A 237 0.59 2.52 13.17
N THR A 238 -0.21 1.47 13.21
CA THR A 238 -0.13 0.39 12.23
C THR A 238 -1.16 0.66 11.14
N ILE A 239 -0.71 0.69 9.89
CA ILE A 239 -1.55 0.89 8.72
C ILE A 239 -1.53 -0.36 7.85
N ALA A 240 -2.65 -0.67 7.22
CA ALA A 240 -2.75 -1.70 6.20
C ALA A 240 -2.95 -1.01 4.85
N VAL A 241 -2.20 -1.43 3.85
CA VAL A 241 -2.34 -0.97 2.46
C VAL A 241 -2.76 -2.16 1.62
N GLU A 242 -3.89 -2.05 0.96
CA GLU A 242 -4.39 -3.09 0.05
C GLU A 242 -3.74 -3.00 -1.33
N PRO A 243 -3.69 -4.10 -2.11
CA PRO A 243 -3.24 -4.05 -3.50
C PRO A 243 -4.02 -3.02 -4.31
N GLY A 244 -3.31 -2.09 -4.96
CA GLY A 244 -3.91 -1.03 -5.76
C GLY A 244 -4.45 0.17 -4.98
N GLU A 245 -4.34 0.18 -3.66
CA GLU A 245 -4.87 1.25 -2.83
C GLU A 245 -3.99 2.51 -2.86
N GLU A 246 -4.64 3.66 -2.97
CA GLU A 246 -4.02 4.99 -2.80
C GLU A 246 -4.50 5.58 -1.46
N LEU A 247 -3.80 5.23 -0.38
CA LEU A 247 -4.17 5.62 0.98
C LEU A 247 -3.66 7.03 1.28
N THR A 248 -4.57 7.91 1.74
CA THR A 248 -4.22 9.21 2.31
C THR A 248 -4.53 9.21 3.80
N LEU A 249 -3.55 9.51 4.62
CA LEU A 249 -3.67 9.55 6.07
C LEU A 249 -3.49 10.98 6.56
N ASP A 250 -4.57 11.56 7.09
CA ASP A 250 -4.58 12.87 7.71
C ASP A 250 -4.41 12.74 9.23
N LEU A 251 -3.30 13.24 9.76
CA LEU A 251 -2.97 13.18 11.18
C LEU A 251 -3.04 14.57 11.81
N ALA A 252 -3.44 14.63 13.06
CA ALA A 252 -3.37 15.83 13.89
C ALA A 252 -2.44 15.59 15.08
N LEU A 253 -1.47 16.48 15.28
CA LEU A 253 -0.57 16.45 16.42
C LEU A 253 -1.27 17.01 17.68
N ASP A 254 -0.99 16.42 18.83
CA ASP A 254 -1.53 16.86 20.12
C ASP A 254 -0.57 17.82 20.81
N TYR A 255 -0.77 19.11 20.60
CA TYR A 255 0.07 20.19 21.14
C TYR A 255 -0.26 20.54 22.60
N ARG A 256 -0.80 19.63 23.40
CA ARG A 256 -1.03 19.91 24.82
C ARG A 256 0.29 20.16 25.54
N PRO A 257 0.41 21.25 26.32
CA PRO A 257 1.61 21.51 27.10
C PRO A 257 1.84 20.39 28.12
N PRO A 258 3.09 20.04 28.42
CA PRO A 258 3.41 19.13 29.49
C PRO A 258 2.96 19.68 30.86
N GLU A 259 2.55 18.78 31.75
CA GLU A 259 2.12 19.10 33.10
C GLU A 259 3.12 18.54 34.14
N LEU A 260 3.60 19.40 35.03
CA LEU A 260 4.39 19.02 36.18
C LEU A 260 3.53 19.04 37.44
N THR A 261 3.38 17.91 38.12
CA THR A 261 2.77 17.85 39.45
C THR A 261 3.89 17.84 40.47
N ILE A 262 4.06 18.95 41.21
CA ILE A 262 5.13 19.12 42.20
C ILE A 262 4.55 18.96 43.59
N HIS A 263 5.12 18.01 44.35
CA HIS A 263 4.81 17.80 45.76
C HIS A 263 5.70 18.68 46.63
N ILE A 264 5.12 19.58 47.39
CA ILE A 264 5.80 20.62 48.16
C ILE A 264 5.81 20.23 49.64
N PRO A 265 6.97 19.88 50.22
CA PRO A 265 7.08 19.71 51.68
C PRO A 265 6.87 21.05 52.37
N ARG A 266 6.34 21.02 53.60
CA ARG A 266 6.15 22.22 54.42
C ARG A 266 7.52 22.92 54.64
N ASP A 267 7.49 24.23 54.74
CA ASP A 267 8.68 25.07 55.01
C ASP A 267 9.82 24.90 53.98
N THR A 268 9.47 24.56 52.73
CA THR A 268 10.43 24.39 51.62
C THR A 268 10.21 25.48 50.58
N ILE A 269 11.31 26.07 50.10
CA ILE A 269 11.29 26.98 48.97
C ILE A 269 11.62 26.16 47.73
N ILE A 270 10.77 26.27 46.69
CA ILE A 270 10.97 25.54 45.43
C ILE A 270 11.18 26.55 44.30
N ARG A 271 12.18 26.25 43.45
CA ARG A 271 12.41 26.97 42.20
C ARG A 271 12.43 25.99 41.04
N LEU A 272 11.73 26.39 39.96
CA LEU A 272 11.79 25.73 38.66
C LEU A 272 12.55 26.67 37.73
N ASP A 273 13.63 26.20 37.13
CA ASP A 273 14.53 26.98 36.24
C ASP A 273 15.00 28.31 36.88
N GLY A 274 15.14 28.29 38.21
CA GLY A 274 15.54 29.49 38.97
C GLY A 274 14.37 30.39 39.38
N GLU A 275 13.17 30.20 38.84
CA GLU A 275 11.98 30.98 39.20
C GLU A 275 11.30 30.40 40.45
N LEU A 276 10.88 31.25 41.37
CA LEU A 276 10.22 30.85 42.63
C LEU A 276 8.81 30.33 42.35
N ILE A 277 8.52 29.16 42.83
CA ILE A 277 7.13 28.62 42.80
C ILE A 277 6.42 29.06 44.08
N GLU A 278 5.58 30.09 43.95
CA GLU A 278 4.74 30.55 45.06
C GLU A 278 3.47 29.71 45.17
N THR A 279 3.25 29.05 46.28
CA THR A 279 2.04 28.33 46.57
C THR A 279 1.90 28.02 48.07
N ASP A 280 0.67 28.06 48.58
CA ASP A 280 0.30 27.58 49.89
C ASP A 280 -0.15 26.10 49.87
N ASP A 281 -0.28 25.53 48.69
CA ASP A 281 -0.73 24.15 48.48
C ASP A 281 0.42 23.14 48.59
N ILE A 282 0.12 21.95 49.13
CA ILE A 282 1.09 20.85 49.25
C ILE A 282 1.38 20.23 47.89
N VAL A 283 0.50 20.42 46.90
CA VAL A 283 0.65 19.90 45.54
C VAL A 283 0.30 21.02 44.57
N LYS A 284 1.18 21.29 43.62
CA LYS A 284 0.94 22.26 42.57
C LYS A 284 1.11 21.61 41.19
N VAL A 285 0.18 21.88 40.28
CA VAL A 285 0.26 21.51 38.88
C VAL A 285 0.68 22.74 38.08
N ILE A 286 1.71 22.59 37.25
CA ILE A 286 2.28 23.66 36.44
C ILE A 286 2.39 23.15 35.00
N GLU A 287 1.92 23.92 34.04
CA GLU A 287 2.24 23.70 32.61
C GLU A 287 3.65 24.23 32.34
N THR A 288 4.42 23.50 31.54
CA THR A 288 5.78 23.90 31.17
C THR A 288 6.02 23.60 29.67
N GLU A 289 7.16 24.01 29.15
CA GLU A 289 7.58 23.69 27.79
C GLU A 289 8.31 22.33 27.76
N PRO A 290 8.33 21.61 26.63
CA PRO A 290 9.21 20.46 26.45
C PRO A 290 10.68 20.90 26.49
N GLY A 291 11.53 20.06 27.07
CA GLY A 291 12.98 20.35 27.11
C GLY A 291 13.64 20.03 28.45
N ASP A 292 14.84 20.55 28.64
CA ASP A 292 15.63 20.35 29.85
C ASP A 292 15.27 21.42 30.88
N HIS A 293 14.90 20.98 32.08
CA HIS A 293 14.52 21.77 33.22
C HIS A 293 15.35 21.46 34.45
N SER A 294 15.39 22.41 35.37
CA SER A 294 16.00 22.24 36.69
C SER A 294 15.01 22.57 37.79
N ILE A 295 14.96 21.74 38.82
CA ILE A 295 14.20 22.03 40.03
C ILE A 295 15.14 22.09 41.24
N SER A 296 14.98 23.12 42.09
CA SER A 296 15.69 23.20 43.34
C SER A 296 14.74 23.32 44.51
N TYR A 297 15.09 22.65 45.58
CA TYR A 297 14.40 22.65 46.87
C TYR A 297 15.34 23.23 47.94
N THR A 298 14.92 24.26 48.65
CA THR A 298 15.67 24.83 49.76
C THR A 298 14.89 24.58 51.06
N PHE A 299 15.50 23.82 51.97
CA PHE A 299 14.95 23.52 53.31
C PHE A 299 15.95 23.95 54.41
N GLY A 300 15.68 25.05 55.07
CA GLY A 300 16.59 25.69 55.98
C GLY A 300 17.89 26.13 55.26
N GLU A 301 19.06 25.55 55.66
CA GLU A 301 20.34 25.80 55.00
C GLU A 301 20.68 24.76 53.91
N LEU A 302 19.84 23.74 53.73
CA LEU A 302 20.06 22.69 52.76
C LEU A 302 19.38 23.07 51.41
N GLU A 303 20.15 23.05 50.32
CA GLU A 303 19.65 23.18 48.96
C GLU A 303 19.94 21.90 48.16
N VAL A 304 18.92 21.37 47.51
CA VAL A 304 19.01 20.21 46.62
C VAL A 304 18.49 20.61 45.25
N SER A 305 19.34 20.44 44.22
CA SER A 305 18.95 20.69 42.83
C SER A 305 19.02 19.44 41.98
N ARG A 306 18.12 19.30 41.01
CA ARG A 306 18.09 18.22 40.04
C ARG A 306 17.69 18.73 38.67
N SER A 307 18.35 18.26 37.63
CA SER A 307 17.94 18.46 36.24
C SER A 307 17.14 17.25 35.74
N PHE A 308 16.16 17.50 34.89
CA PHE A 308 15.30 16.50 34.26
C PHE A 308 14.85 17.01 32.91
N THR A 309 14.46 16.09 32.02
CA THR A 309 13.96 16.41 30.67
C THR A 309 12.45 16.15 30.63
N VAL A 310 11.73 17.11 30.09
CA VAL A 310 10.27 17.06 29.90
C VAL A 310 9.95 16.73 28.45
N GLN A 311 9.24 15.65 28.23
CA GLN A 311 8.78 15.26 26.89
C GLN A 311 7.47 15.99 26.52
N PRO A 312 7.21 16.28 25.22
CA PRO A 312 5.95 16.87 24.78
C PRO A 312 4.74 16.09 25.30
N GLY A 313 3.73 16.80 25.82
CA GLY A 313 2.48 16.21 26.34
C GLY A 313 2.61 15.30 27.55
N SER A 314 3.80 15.22 28.16
CA SER A 314 4.03 14.34 29.32
C SER A 314 3.41 14.89 30.61
N ARG A 315 3.12 13.98 31.57
CA ARG A 315 2.73 14.32 32.93
C ARG A 315 3.77 13.76 33.88
N LEU A 316 4.50 14.64 34.55
CA LEU A 316 5.55 14.28 35.49
C LEU A 316 5.14 14.57 36.92
N ASN A 317 5.40 13.60 37.84
CA ASN A 317 5.26 13.81 39.27
C ASN A 317 6.65 13.98 39.90
N ILE A 318 6.87 15.11 40.55
CA ILE A 318 8.13 15.45 41.17
C ILE A 318 7.90 15.53 42.68
N SER A 319 8.66 14.74 43.46
CA SER A 319 8.60 14.68 44.91
C SER A 319 10.00 14.70 45.51
N LEU A 320 10.18 15.49 46.56
CA LEU A 320 11.41 15.45 47.35
C LEU A 320 11.29 14.37 48.42
N LEU A 321 12.14 13.35 48.36
CA LEU A 321 12.29 12.35 49.41
C LEU A 321 13.53 12.70 50.23
N ILE A 322 13.32 12.96 51.53
CA ILE A 322 14.39 13.23 52.49
C ILE A 322 14.61 11.95 53.32
N ASP A 323 15.76 11.29 53.12
CA ASP A 323 16.18 10.15 53.96
C ASP A 323 17.06 10.65 55.07
N VAL A 324 16.71 10.32 56.32
CA VAL A 324 17.46 10.73 57.51
C VAL A 324 18.15 9.53 58.09
N GLU A 325 19.48 9.45 57.97
CA GLU A 325 20.29 8.45 58.63
C GLU A 325 20.63 8.91 60.05
N ILE A 326 20.17 8.20 61.05
CA ILE A 326 20.52 8.44 62.48
C ILE A 326 21.69 7.58 62.82
N ALA A 327 22.90 8.18 62.87
CA ALA A 327 24.09 7.51 63.35
C ALA A 327 24.24 7.75 64.85
N GLU A 328 24.21 6.68 65.70
CA GLU A 328 24.61 6.75 67.08
C GLU A 328 26.13 6.93 67.21
N SER A 329 26.53 8.09 67.70
CA SER A 329 27.93 8.28 68.08
C SER A 329 28.20 7.62 69.43
N SER A 330 28.85 6.47 69.44
CA SER A 330 29.36 5.86 70.68
C SER A 330 30.56 6.66 71.20
N ASP A 331 30.30 7.55 72.12
CA ASP A 331 31.36 8.22 72.92
C ASP A 331 31.99 7.22 73.85
N SER A 332 33.08 6.53 73.40
CA SER A 332 33.90 5.68 74.24
C SER A 332 34.86 6.51 75.06
N GLY A 333 34.36 7.14 76.13
CA GLY A 333 35.18 7.74 77.16
C GLY A 333 36.08 6.71 77.90
N GLY A 334 37.26 6.46 77.34
CA GLY A 334 38.29 5.62 77.97
C GLY A 334 38.87 6.26 79.25
N LYS A 335 38.35 5.89 80.39
CA LYS A 335 39.07 6.14 81.66
C LYS A 335 40.34 5.31 81.75
N LYS A 336 41.50 5.98 81.60
CA LYS A 336 42.76 5.44 81.98
C LYS A 336 42.83 5.44 83.52
N TYR A 337 42.81 4.28 84.16
CA TYR A 337 43.26 4.07 85.53
C TYR A 337 44.76 3.88 85.50
N GLY A 338 45.48 4.90 86.03
CA GLY A 338 46.86 4.74 86.46
C GLY A 338 46.92 3.80 87.64
N LYS A 339 47.89 2.86 87.58
CA LYS A 339 48.25 2.04 88.73
C LYS A 339 49.71 2.30 89.00
N ASP A 340 49.91 3.18 90.00
CA ASP A 340 51.21 3.31 90.68
C ASP A 340 51.39 2.17 91.68
N GLY A 341 52.63 1.72 91.81
CA GLY A 341 53.18 1.30 93.06
C GLY A 341 53.40 -0.20 93.33
N GLY A 342 54.67 -0.57 93.44
CA GLY A 342 55.11 -1.69 94.18
C GLY A 342 56.10 -2.59 93.44
#